data_715a5f9b0f203a6281f5b5a97674963a
#
_entry.id   715a5f9b0f203a6281f5b5a97674963a
#
_cell.length_a   1.000
_cell.length_b   1.000
_cell.length_c   1.000
_cell.angle_alpha   90.00
_cell.angle_beta   90.00
_cell.angle_gamma   90.00
#
_symmetry.space_group_name_H-M   'P 1'
#
loop_
_entity.id
_entity.type
_entity.pdbx_description
1 polymer ?
#
loop_
_entity_poly.entity_id
_entity_poly.type
_entity_poly.pdbx_seq_one_letter_code
_entity_poly.pdbx_strand_id
1 'polypeptide(L)'
;MKIKGEKISWIISHFCDGNADFARKLGEKPQTTSNWVSRGCGLNVLDKIITTFPDIDANWLIYDDKANPLRHQPEVTQIFHPKSIEKTEEDGLITLYDVEAAANLKSLFDNKDQNILGQINIPNIPKCDGAVYVKGDSMYPLLKSGDIVAYKEVPLEMSHIFFGEMYLVSIDLDGDEYLTVKYVQHSEKGEDWIKLVSYNQNHQPKDFPLSSVRAMALVKLSIRMNTMK
;
A
#
# COMPACT_ATOMS: atom_id res chain seq x y z
N MET A 1 11.47 -5.16 34.65
CA MET A 1 11.55 -5.85 33.37
C MET A 1 13.01 -5.91 32.95
N LYS A 2 13.48 -7.06 32.45
CA LYS A 2 14.90 -7.29 32.08
C LYS A 2 14.97 -8.01 30.74
N ILE A 3 16.00 -7.74 29.95
CA ILE A 3 16.36 -8.54 28.78
C ILE A 3 17.03 -9.82 29.29
N LYS A 4 16.55 -11.00 28.90
CA LYS A 4 17.10 -12.28 29.31
C LYS A 4 18.49 -12.55 28.72
N GLY A 5 19.35 -13.21 29.45
CA GLY A 5 20.70 -13.54 28.99
C GLY A 5 20.74 -14.45 27.76
N GLU A 6 19.75 -15.34 27.61
CA GLU A 6 19.57 -16.18 26.41
C GLU A 6 19.45 -15.37 25.14
N LYS A 7 18.71 -14.25 25.18
CA LYS A 7 18.54 -13.34 24.04
C LYS A 7 19.84 -12.61 23.71
N ILE A 8 20.62 -12.24 24.73
CA ILE A 8 21.95 -11.67 24.51
C ILE A 8 22.89 -12.70 23.88
N SER A 9 22.87 -13.95 24.36
CA SER A 9 23.64 -15.04 23.77
C SER A 9 23.27 -15.27 22.31
N TRP A 10 21.98 -15.22 21.99
CA TRP A 10 21.49 -15.35 20.62
C TRP A 10 22.04 -14.23 19.71
N ILE A 11 22.01 -12.97 20.18
CA ILE A 11 22.57 -11.83 19.42
C ILE A 11 24.06 -12.04 19.15
N ILE A 12 24.82 -12.45 20.16
CA ILE A 12 26.25 -12.68 20.02
C ILE A 12 26.53 -13.75 18.96
N SER A 13 25.77 -14.85 18.98
CA SER A 13 26.00 -15.97 18.04
C SER A 13 25.63 -15.65 16.61
N HIS A 14 24.72 -14.68 16.37
CA HIS A 14 24.22 -14.37 15.02
C HIS A 14 24.84 -13.11 14.39
N PHE A 15 25.30 -12.16 15.21
CA PHE A 15 25.78 -10.86 14.75
C PHE A 15 27.22 -10.52 15.12
N CYS A 16 27.88 -11.37 15.92
CA CYS A 16 29.19 -11.06 16.45
C CYS A 16 30.11 -12.29 16.45
N ASP A 17 31.42 -12.05 16.37
CA ASP A 17 32.45 -13.08 16.48
C ASP A 17 32.76 -13.47 17.95
N GLY A 18 31.81 -13.27 18.85
CA GLY A 18 31.90 -13.57 20.26
C GLY A 18 31.70 -12.37 21.18
N ASN A 19 31.78 -12.61 22.48
CA ASN A 19 31.45 -11.60 23.49
C ASN A 19 32.37 -10.34 23.44
N ALA A 20 33.64 -10.50 23.04
CA ALA A 20 34.58 -9.39 22.97
C ALA A 20 34.19 -8.43 21.79
N ASP A 21 33.73 -8.97 20.64
CA ASP A 21 33.26 -8.21 19.52
C ASP A 21 31.92 -7.51 19.82
N PHE A 22 31.01 -8.22 20.49
CA PHE A 22 29.75 -7.66 20.99
C PHE A 22 29.99 -6.48 21.93
N ALA A 23 30.88 -6.63 22.89
CA ALA A 23 31.24 -5.57 23.82
C ALA A 23 31.81 -4.33 23.09
N ARG A 24 32.69 -4.57 22.13
CA ARG A 24 33.29 -3.50 21.30
C ARG A 24 32.23 -2.75 20.50
N LYS A 25 31.30 -3.44 19.86
CA LYS A 25 30.22 -2.84 19.06
C LYS A 25 29.29 -1.97 19.90
N LEU A 26 29.05 -2.36 21.15
CA LEU A 26 28.21 -1.60 22.09
C LEU A 26 28.95 -0.54 22.90
N GLY A 27 30.29 -0.43 22.76
CA GLY A 27 31.11 0.47 23.57
C GLY A 27 31.16 0.09 25.06
N GLU A 28 31.10 -1.22 25.37
CA GLU A 28 31.08 -1.76 26.74
C GLU A 28 32.32 -2.61 27.02
N LYS A 29 32.57 -2.89 28.31
CA LYS A 29 33.66 -3.80 28.71
C LYS A 29 33.22 -5.25 28.50
N PRO A 30 34.11 -6.18 28.07
CA PRO A 30 33.76 -7.59 27.89
C PRO A 30 33.21 -8.26 29.17
N GLN A 31 33.65 -7.84 30.34
CA GLN A 31 33.14 -8.31 31.62
C GLN A 31 31.68 -7.92 31.86
N THR A 32 31.30 -6.71 31.44
CA THR A 32 29.92 -6.22 31.56
C THR A 32 28.96 -7.04 30.66
N THR A 33 29.35 -7.30 29.43
CA THR A 33 28.55 -8.09 28.48
C THR A 33 28.50 -9.57 28.88
N SER A 34 29.55 -10.13 29.46
CA SER A 34 29.53 -11.49 30.07
C SER A 34 28.52 -11.58 31.23
N ASN A 35 28.41 -10.54 32.04
CA ASN A 35 27.41 -10.47 33.09
C ASN A 35 25.98 -10.40 32.52
N TRP A 36 25.79 -9.71 31.39
CA TRP A 36 24.49 -9.66 30.70
C TRP A 36 24.08 -11.03 30.17
N VAL A 37 25.02 -11.80 29.63
CA VAL A 37 24.78 -13.18 29.19
C VAL A 37 24.33 -14.06 30.37
N SER A 38 24.97 -13.92 31.54
CA SER A 38 24.71 -14.78 32.71
C SER A 38 23.44 -14.40 33.47
N ARG A 39 23.16 -13.10 33.62
CA ARG A 39 22.12 -12.58 34.54
C ARG A 39 21.04 -11.75 33.85
N GLY A 40 21.16 -11.55 32.53
CA GLY A 40 20.36 -10.57 31.77
C GLY A 40 20.79 -9.14 32.04
N CYS A 41 20.20 -8.18 31.36
CA CYS A 41 20.46 -6.75 31.53
C CYS A 41 19.16 -5.95 31.69
N GLY A 42 19.28 -4.73 32.19
CA GLY A 42 18.16 -3.81 32.31
C GLY A 42 17.75 -3.24 30.99
N LEU A 43 16.54 -2.67 30.90
CA LEU A 43 16.03 -2.01 29.68
C LEU A 43 16.81 -0.76 29.28
N ASN A 44 17.63 -0.20 30.17
CA ASN A 44 18.51 0.93 29.88
C ASN A 44 19.55 0.65 28.77
N VAL A 45 19.79 -0.63 28.44
CA VAL A 45 20.70 -1.06 27.36
C VAL A 45 19.94 -1.38 26.06
N LEU A 46 18.61 -1.36 26.09
CA LEU A 46 17.78 -1.70 24.93
C LEU A 46 18.08 -0.82 23.73
N ASP A 47 18.14 0.49 23.94
CA ASP A 47 18.42 1.48 22.90
C ASP A 47 19.78 1.25 22.22
N LYS A 48 20.82 0.95 23.01
CA LYS A 48 22.14 0.60 22.50
C LYS A 48 22.09 -0.64 21.61
N ILE A 49 21.37 -1.69 22.05
CA ILE A 49 21.27 -2.94 21.30
C ILE A 49 20.56 -2.71 19.98
N ILE A 50 19.41 -2.03 19.98
CA ILE A 50 18.60 -1.79 18.76
C ILE A 50 19.31 -0.87 17.77
N THR A 51 20.01 0.14 18.28
CA THR A 51 20.79 1.06 17.42
C THR A 51 21.98 0.33 16.77
N THR A 52 22.62 -0.56 17.50
CA THR A 52 23.79 -1.32 17.00
C THR A 52 23.38 -2.47 16.07
N PHE A 53 22.23 -3.09 16.33
CA PHE A 53 21.67 -4.23 15.60
C PHE A 53 20.23 -3.92 15.14
N PRO A 54 20.05 -3.12 14.09
CA PRO A 54 18.74 -2.62 13.68
C PRO A 54 17.79 -3.73 13.16
N ASP A 55 18.33 -4.88 12.80
CA ASP A 55 17.56 -6.03 12.33
C ASP A 55 16.84 -6.79 13.47
N ILE A 56 17.16 -6.47 14.70
CA ILE A 56 16.55 -7.14 15.88
C ILE A 56 15.20 -6.50 16.21
N ASP A 57 14.19 -7.33 16.43
CA ASP A 57 12.88 -6.86 16.91
C ASP A 57 12.96 -6.49 18.41
N ALA A 58 12.69 -5.20 18.69
CA ALA A 58 12.65 -4.69 20.06
C ALA A 58 11.63 -5.43 20.95
N ASN A 59 10.48 -5.82 20.36
CA ASN A 59 9.45 -6.56 21.09
C ASN A 59 9.93 -7.96 21.47
N TRP A 60 10.69 -8.62 20.58
CA TRP A 60 11.31 -9.89 20.91
C TRP A 60 12.29 -9.76 22.11
N LEU A 61 13.06 -8.68 22.17
CA LEU A 61 13.96 -8.46 23.31
C LEU A 61 13.20 -8.29 24.64
N ILE A 62 12.03 -7.67 24.60
CA ILE A 62 11.28 -7.27 25.79
C ILE A 62 10.30 -8.36 26.25
N TYR A 63 9.59 -8.99 25.31
CA TYR A 63 8.50 -9.93 25.59
C TYR A 63 8.92 -11.37 25.30
N ASP A 64 8.49 -12.29 26.17
CA ASP A 64 8.86 -13.73 26.07
C ASP A 64 7.96 -14.51 25.09
N ASP A 65 6.82 -13.95 24.70
CA ASP A 65 5.84 -14.55 23.80
C ASP A 65 6.16 -14.35 22.30
N LYS A 66 7.19 -13.57 22.00
CA LYS A 66 7.62 -13.31 20.60
C LYS A 66 8.66 -14.34 20.16
N ALA A 67 8.30 -15.15 19.17
CA ALA A 67 9.14 -16.23 18.67
C ALA A 67 10.22 -15.77 17.68
N ASN A 68 10.01 -14.65 16.96
CA ASN A 68 10.95 -14.20 15.93
C ASN A 68 11.88 -13.11 16.47
N PRO A 69 13.21 -13.36 16.52
CA PRO A 69 14.19 -12.38 16.96
C PRO A 69 14.46 -11.25 15.96
N LEU A 70 14.17 -11.46 14.68
CA LEU A 70 14.41 -10.48 13.63
C LEU A 70 13.16 -9.62 13.37
N ARG A 71 13.39 -8.34 13.09
CA ARG A 71 12.31 -7.50 12.57
C ARG A 71 11.76 -8.13 11.30
N HIS A 72 10.46 -8.38 11.29
CA HIS A 72 9.77 -8.66 10.05
C HIS A 72 9.93 -7.41 9.17
N GLN A 73 10.89 -7.42 8.27
CA GLN A 73 10.75 -6.61 7.08
C GLN A 73 9.51 -7.19 6.39
N PRO A 74 8.48 -6.39 6.10
CA PRO A 74 7.43 -6.88 5.24
C PRO A 74 8.15 -7.37 3.99
N GLU A 75 8.07 -8.67 3.72
CA GLU A 75 8.41 -9.17 2.40
C GLU A 75 7.54 -8.35 1.47
N VAL A 76 8.18 -7.40 0.78
CA VAL A 76 7.59 -6.81 -0.40
C VAL A 76 7.54 -7.97 -1.38
N THR A 77 6.46 -8.73 -1.31
CA THR A 77 6.14 -9.70 -2.32
C THR A 77 6.02 -8.87 -3.59
N GLN A 78 7.07 -8.86 -4.40
CA GLN A 78 7.01 -8.27 -5.72
C GLN A 78 6.02 -9.12 -6.51
N ILE A 79 4.74 -8.74 -6.43
CA ILE A 79 3.65 -9.38 -7.17
C ILE A 79 3.82 -9.15 -8.69
N PHE A 80 4.71 -8.22 -9.06
CA PHE A 80 5.03 -7.89 -10.44
C PHE A 80 6.54 -7.92 -10.69
N HIS A 81 7.01 -9.01 -11.31
CA HIS A 81 8.13 -8.89 -12.24
C HIS A 81 7.53 -8.37 -13.56
N PRO A 82 7.89 -7.17 -14.04
CA PRO A 82 7.55 -6.81 -15.41
C PRO A 82 8.24 -7.86 -16.29
N LYS A 83 7.47 -8.69 -16.98
CA LYS A 83 8.00 -9.48 -18.09
C LYS A 83 8.70 -8.47 -18.99
N SER A 84 9.93 -8.76 -19.40
CA SER A 84 10.63 -7.98 -20.40
C SER A 84 9.73 -7.79 -21.61
N ILE A 85 9.11 -6.62 -21.69
CA ILE A 85 8.21 -6.25 -22.77
C ILE A 85 9.14 -5.83 -23.90
N GLU A 86 9.06 -6.52 -25.03
CA GLU A 86 9.58 -5.97 -26.29
C GLU A 86 8.98 -4.57 -26.44
N LYS A 87 9.87 -3.57 -26.49
CA LYS A 87 9.49 -2.16 -26.61
C LYS A 87 8.84 -1.94 -27.98
N THR A 88 7.52 -1.91 -28.00
CA THR A 88 6.78 -1.20 -29.05
C THR A 88 6.67 0.27 -28.62
N GLU A 89 6.81 1.21 -29.54
CA GLU A 89 6.80 2.66 -29.28
C GLU A 89 5.49 3.18 -28.64
N GLU A 90 4.47 2.33 -28.52
CA GLU A 90 3.17 2.61 -27.87
C GLU A 90 3.13 2.25 -26.39
N ASP A 91 4.18 1.61 -25.84
CA ASP A 91 4.21 1.20 -24.45
C ASP A 91 4.45 2.41 -23.52
N GLY A 92 3.40 2.80 -22.80
CA GLY A 92 3.45 3.88 -21.82
C GLY A 92 2.54 5.07 -22.12
N LEU A 93 1.84 5.05 -23.25
CA LEU A 93 0.88 6.09 -23.62
C LEU A 93 -0.48 5.82 -22.98
N ILE A 94 -0.97 6.78 -22.19
CA ILE A 94 -2.27 6.73 -21.53
C ILE A 94 -3.10 7.93 -22.00
N THR A 95 -4.31 7.69 -22.47
CA THR A 95 -5.25 8.76 -22.81
C THR A 95 -5.89 9.31 -21.55
N LEU A 96 -5.82 10.64 -21.37
CA LEU A 96 -6.48 11.36 -20.29
C LEU A 96 -7.84 11.86 -20.78
N TYR A 97 -8.89 11.50 -20.05
CA TYR A 97 -10.27 11.80 -20.40
C TYR A 97 -10.90 12.84 -19.49
N ASP A 98 -11.84 13.59 -20.04
CA ASP A 98 -12.75 14.45 -19.28
C ASP A 98 -14.02 13.67 -18.92
N VAL A 99 -14.07 13.21 -17.69
CA VAL A 99 -15.23 12.47 -17.16
C VAL A 99 -16.47 13.35 -17.03
N GLU A 100 -16.31 14.67 -16.82
CA GLU A 100 -17.46 15.59 -16.70
C GLU A 100 -18.15 15.81 -18.04
N ALA A 101 -17.36 15.86 -19.11
CA ALA A 101 -17.90 15.94 -20.46
C ALA A 101 -18.54 14.62 -20.93
N ALA A 102 -18.14 13.50 -20.36
CA ALA A 102 -18.58 12.15 -20.77
C ALA A 102 -19.92 11.71 -20.16
N ALA A 103 -20.69 12.58 -19.52
CA ALA A 103 -21.94 12.28 -18.83
C ALA A 103 -21.82 11.20 -17.72
N ASN A 104 -21.10 10.09 -17.97
CA ASN A 104 -20.84 9.05 -16.98
C ASN A 104 -19.65 8.16 -17.37
N LEU A 105 -19.16 7.35 -16.39
CA LEU A 105 -17.98 6.49 -16.57
C LEU A 105 -18.24 5.39 -17.63
N LYS A 106 -19.44 4.84 -17.67
CA LYS A 106 -19.80 3.82 -18.64
C LYS A 106 -19.79 4.38 -20.07
N SER A 107 -20.36 5.56 -20.26
CA SER A 107 -20.29 6.29 -21.55
C SER A 107 -18.86 6.55 -22.00
N LEU A 108 -17.97 6.86 -21.05
CA LEU A 108 -16.56 7.06 -21.33
C LEU A 108 -15.88 5.76 -21.78
N PHE A 109 -16.21 4.63 -21.17
CA PHE A 109 -15.66 3.32 -21.57
C PHE A 109 -16.18 2.89 -22.94
N ASP A 110 -17.46 3.15 -23.23
CA ASP A 110 -18.09 2.79 -24.49
C ASP A 110 -17.65 3.68 -25.67
N ASN A 111 -17.22 4.94 -25.40
CA ASN A 111 -16.91 5.96 -26.40
C ASN A 111 -15.51 6.58 -26.19
N LYS A 112 -14.46 5.76 -26.26
CA LYS A 112 -13.07 6.15 -25.99
C LYS A 112 -12.49 7.23 -26.91
N ASP A 113 -13.09 7.45 -28.06
CA ASP A 113 -12.64 8.48 -29.04
C ASP A 113 -13.18 9.88 -28.71
N GLN A 114 -14.01 9.99 -27.68
CA GLN A 114 -14.62 11.25 -27.26
C GLN A 114 -14.07 11.71 -25.91
N ASN A 115 -14.18 13.01 -25.65
CA ASN A 115 -13.81 13.61 -24.36
C ASN A 115 -12.33 13.45 -23.98
N ILE A 116 -11.43 13.43 -24.97
CA ILE A 116 -9.99 13.34 -24.76
C ILE A 116 -9.44 14.73 -24.40
N LEU A 117 -8.82 14.84 -23.21
CA LEU A 117 -8.09 16.04 -22.79
C LEU A 117 -6.64 16.07 -23.27
N GLY A 118 -6.05 14.89 -23.44
CA GLY A 118 -4.66 14.76 -23.84
C GLY A 118 -4.12 13.36 -23.64
N GLN A 119 -2.79 13.23 -23.71
CA GLN A 119 -2.08 11.97 -23.53
C GLN A 119 -0.93 12.13 -22.54
N ILE A 120 -0.71 11.09 -21.73
CA ILE A 120 0.37 11.02 -20.76
C ILE A 120 1.29 9.90 -21.22
N ASN A 121 2.58 10.19 -21.35
CA ASN A 121 3.56 9.18 -21.70
C ASN A 121 4.50 8.93 -20.51
N ILE A 122 4.44 7.72 -19.95
CA ILE A 122 5.31 7.30 -18.86
C ILE A 122 5.90 5.93 -19.24
N PRO A 123 7.22 5.83 -19.41
CA PRO A 123 7.85 4.56 -19.80
C PRO A 123 7.68 3.49 -18.70
N ASN A 124 7.56 2.24 -19.14
CA ASN A 124 7.54 1.04 -18.27
C ASN A 124 6.40 0.99 -17.24
N ILE A 125 5.24 1.52 -17.56
CA ILE A 125 4.04 1.42 -16.72
C ILE A 125 3.20 0.19 -17.04
N PRO A 126 2.35 -0.27 -16.09
CA PRO A 126 1.34 -1.29 -16.40
C PRO A 126 0.37 -0.77 -17.47
N LYS A 127 -0.11 -1.67 -18.32
CA LYS A 127 -1.13 -1.32 -19.30
C LYS A 127 -2.37 -0.75 -18.60
N CYS A 128 -2.75 0.46 -19.02
CA CYS A 128 -3.93 1.19 -18.57
C CYS A 128 -4.87 1.44 -19.75
N ASP A 129 -6.16 1.49 -19.47
CA ASP A 129 -7.19 1.73 -20.49
C ASP A 129 -7.54 3.23 -20.61
N GLY A 130 -7.12 4.02 -19.61
CA GLY A 130 -7.27 5.46 -19.60
C GLY A 130 -6.84 6.10 -18.27
N ALA A 131 -6.95 7.41 -18.20
CA ALA A 131 -6.73 8.20 -16.99
C ALA A 131 -7.80 9.29 -16.84
N VAL A 132 -8.06 9.69 -15.60
CA VAL A 132 -9.01 10.76 -15.27
C VAL A 132 -8.49 11.58 -14.09
N TYR A 133 -8.97 12.81 -13.95
CA TYR A 133 -8.71 13.64 -12.79
C TYR A 133 -9.52 13.18 -11.58
N VAL A 134 -8.88 13.15 -10.42
CA VAL A 134 -9.53 12.89 -9.14
C VAL A 134 -10.28 14.15 -8.68
N LYS A 135 -11.50 13.96 -8.19
CA LYS A 135 -12.31 15.00 -7.55
C LYS A 135 -12.67 14.63 -6.13
N GLY A 136 -12.86 15.65 -5.30
CA GLY A 136 -13.20 15.50 -3.90
C GLY A 136 -12.01 15.15 -3.02
N ASP A 137 -12.28 14.90 -1.75
CA ASP A 137 -11.31 14.73 -0.68
C ASP A 137 -11.40 13.36 0.03
N SER A 138 -12.27 12.48 -0.46
CA SER A 138 -12.55 11.20 0.19
C SER A 138 -11.34 10.27 0.31
N MET A 139 -10.33 10.45 -0.56
CA MET A 139 -9.07 9.71 -0.54
C MET A 139 -7.89 10.55 -0.03
N TYR A 140 -8.14 11.74 0.54
CA TYR A 140 -7.10 12.58 1.13
C TYR A 140 -6.48 11.90 2.37
N PRO A 141 -5.18 12.02 2.62
CA PRO A 141 -4.13 12.68 1.84
C PRO A 141 -3.52 11.83 0.72
N LEU A 142 -3.97 10.57 0.56
CA LEU A 142 -3.43 9.62 -0.43
C LEU A 142 -3.63 10.16 -1.86
N LEU A 143 -4.86 10.55 -2.19
CA LEU A 143 -5.19 11.28 -3.41
C LEU A 143 -5.79 12.64 -3.05
N LYS A 144 -5.44 13.67 -3.82
CA LYS A 144 -5.99 15.02 -3.71
C LYS A 144 -6.81 15.34 -4.95
N SER A 145 -7.77 16.23 -4.80
CA SER A 145 -8.47 16.81 -5.96
C SER A 145 -7.45 17.44 -6.90
N GLY A 146 -7.52 17.09 -8.20
CA GLY A 146 -6.57 17.48 -9.23
C GLY A 146 -5.42 16.47 -9.45
N ASP A 147 -5.26 15.44 -8.62
CA ASP A 147 -4.40 14.29 -8.96
C ASP A 147 -5.01 13.55 -10.16
N ILE A 148 -4.19 12.80 -10.88
CA ILE A 148 -4.65 11.95 -11.99
C ILE A 148 -4.54 10.50 -11.55
N VAL A 149 -5.54 9.67 -11.85
CA VAL A 149 -5.49 8.23 -11.71
C VAL A 149 -5.60 7.57 -13.07
N ALA A 150 -4.66 6.66 -13.36
CA ALA A 150 -4.75 5.80 -14.52
C ALA A 150 -5.34 4.45 -14.11
N TYR A 151 -6.21 3.92 -14.93
CA TYR A 151 -7.05 2.78 -14.57
C TYR A 151 -7.05 1.69 -15.63
N LYS A 152 -7.49 0.51 -15.22
CA LYS A 152 -7.83 -0.61 -16.07
C LYS A 152 -9.28 -1.02 -15.80
N GLU A 153 -10.09 -1.08 -16.84
CA GLU A 153 -11.48 -1.51 -16.77
C GLU A 153 -11.58 -2.94 -16.25
N VAL A 154 -12.59 -3.20 -15.43
CA VAL A 154 -12.84 -4.49 -14.79
C VAL A 154 -14.30 -4.89 -15.05
N PRO A 155 -14.55 -6.16 -15.46
CA PRO A 155 -15.91 -6.69 -15.55
C PRO A 155 -16.63 -6.58 -14.19
N LEU A 156 -17.93 -6.28 -14.23
CA LEU A 156 -18.79 -6.18 -13.02
C LEU A 156 -19.20 -7.58 -12.54
N GLU A 157 -18.20 -8.37 -12.18
CA GLU A 157 -18.36 -9.72 -11.62
C GLU A 157 -17.51 -9.83 -10.36
N MET A 158 -18.06 -10.42 -9.29
CA MET A 158 -17.36 -10.56 -8.01
C MET A 158 -16.01 -11.27 -8.14
N SER A 159 -15.92 -12.23 -9.06
CA SER A 159 -14.69 -12.98 -9.36
C SER A 159 -13.54 -12.13 -9.93
N HIS A 160 -13.85 -10.95 -10.49
CA HIS A 160 -12.87 -10.04 -11.07
C HIS A 160 -12.49 -8.89 -10.14
N ILE A 161 -13.11 -8.82 -8.94
CA ILE A 161 -12.84 -7.77 -7.96
C ILE A 161 -11.77 -8.22 -6.98
N PHE A 162 -10.64 -7.53 -6.95
CA PHE A 162 -9.61 -7.71 -5.94
C PHE A 162 -9.94 -6.83 -4.74
N PHE A 163 -10.43 -7.44 -3.66
CA PHE A 163 -10.78 -6.73 -2.45
C PHE A 163 -9.54 -6.18 -1.73
N GLY A 164 -9.67 -4.97 -1.20
CA GLY A 164 -8.55 -4.24 -0.61
C GLY A 164 -7.87 -3.27 -1.57
N GLU A 165 -8.14 -3.38 -2.87
CA GLU A 165 -7.58 -2.51 -3.89
C GLU A 165 -8.44 -1.25 -4.14
N MET A 166 -7.84 -0.26 -4.78
CA MET A 166 -8.46 1.02 -5.11
C MET A 166 -9.12 0.97 -6.49
N TYR A 167 -10.36 1.40 -6.55
CA TYR A 167 -11.14 1.43 -7.79
C TYR A 167 -11.75 2.81 -8.05
N LEU A 168 -11.83 3.15 -9.31
CA LEU A 168 -12.74 4.15 -9.84
C LEU A 168 -14.10 3.45 -10.02
N VAL A 169 -15.15 3.94 -9.37
CA VAL A 169 -16.45 3.29 -9.33
C VAL A 169 -17.53 4.29 -9.69
N SER A 170 -18.40 3.92 -10.61
CA SER A 170 -19.63 4.64 -10.94
C SER A 170 -20.82 3.90 -10.37
N ILE A 171 -21.63 4.58 -9.59
CA ILE A 171 -22.78 4.03 -8.84
C ILE A 171 -24.03 4.81 -9.25
N ASP A 172 -25.08 4.08 -9.59
CA ASP A 172 -26.40 4.65 -9.82
C ASP A 172 -27.24 4.55 -8.53
N LEU A 173 -27.74 5.68 -8.08
CA LEU A 173 -28.66 5.77 -6.95
C LEU A 173 -29.89 6.55 -7.41
N ASP A 174 -30.98 5.84 -7.66
CA ASP A 174 -32.27 6.41 -8.05
C ASP A 174 -32.21 7.31 -9.31
N GLY A 175 -31.32 6.99 -10.24
CA GLY A 175 -31.10 7.73 -11.48
C GLY A 175 -30.01 8.79 -11.41
N ASP A 176 -29.47 9.06 -10.23
CA ASP A 176 -28.28 9.90 -10.06
C ASP A 176 -27.01 9.05 -10.09
N GLU A 177 -26.07 9.40 -10.96
CA GLU A 177 -24.80 8.69 -11.07
C GLU A 177 -23.70 9.39 -10.28
N TYR A 178 -23.06 8.62 -9.38
CA TYR A 178 -21.95 9.08 -8.55
C TYR A 178 -20.67 8.41 -8.97
N LEU A 179 -19.70 9.20 -9.41
CA LEU A 179 -18.34 8.75 -9.69
C LEU A 179 -17.42 9.01 -8.51
N THR A 180 -16.70 7.98 -8.06
CA THR A 180 -15.81 8.10 -6.92
C THR A 180 -14.61 7.16 -7.03
N VAL A 181 -13.51 7.52 -6.37
CA VAL A 181 -12.37 6.63 -6.13
C VAL A 181 -12.44 6.15 -4.69
N LYS A 182 -12.42 4.82 -4.47
CA LYS A 182 -12.51 4.19 -3.16
C LYS A 182 -11.73 2.89 -3.11
N TYR A 183 -11.39 2.44 -1.90
CA TYR A 183 -11.05 1.05 -1.68
C TYR A 183 -12.32 0.21 -1.73
N VAL A 184 -12.24 -0.93 -2.40
CA VAL A 184 -13.33 -1.90 -2.44
C VAL A 184 -13.01 -3.04 -1.48
N GLN A 185 -13.89 -3.30 -0.53
CA GLN A 185 -13.76 -4.35 0.47
C GLN A 185 -14.98 -5.28 0.43
N HIS A 186 -14.85 -6.45 1.05
CA HIS A 186 -16.00 -7.33 1.28
C HIS A 186 -17.05 -6.65 2.15
N SER A 187 -18.31 -6.81 1.77
CA SER A 187 -19.45 -6.37 2.57
C SER A 187 -19.97 -7.50 3.44
N GLU A 188 -20.40 -7.18 4.64
CA GLU A 188 -21.09 -8.13 5.52
C GLU A 188 -22.57 -8.33 5.14
N LYS A 189 -23.09 -7.55 4.17
CA LYS A 189 -24.50 -7.60 3.76
C LYS A 189 -24.82 -8.74 2.80
N GLY A 190 -23.85 -9.37 2.19
CA GLY A 190 -24.04 -10.50 1.28
C GLY A 190 -22.94 -10.64 0.23
N GLU A 191 -22.97 -11.76 -0.49
CA GLU A 191 -21.96 -12.09 -1.51
C GLU A 191 -21.99 -11.15 -2.73
N ASP A 192 -23.17 -10.59 -3.05
CA ASP A 192 -23.34 -9.64 -4.15
C ASP A 192 -23.18 -8.17 -3.72
N TRP A 193 -22.64 -7.92 -2.53
CA TRP A 193 -22.44 -6.58 -2.00
C TRP A 193 -20.96 -6.24 -1.91
N ILE A 194 -20.64 -4.97 -2.19
CA ILE A 194 -19.32 -4.40 -1.99
C ILE A 194 -19.38 -3.29 -0.95
N LYS A 195 -18.31 -3.15 -0.18
CA LYS A 195 -18.12 -2.04 0.76
C LYS A 195 -17.12 -1.05 0.16
N LEU A 196 -17.53 0.19 -0.01
CA LEU A 196 -16.67 1.28 -0.44
C LEU A 196 -16.11 2.02 0.76
N VAL A 197 -14.79 2.06 0.83
CA VAL A 197 -14.06 2.63 1.97
C VAL A 197 -13.19 3.80 1.50
N SER A 198 -13.32 4.92 2.18
CA SER A 198 -12.50 6.11 1.99
C SER A 198 -11.19 5.99 2.75
N TYR A 199 -10.11 6.58 2.23
CA TYR A 199 -8.89 6.77 3.02
C TYR A 199 -9.08 7.89 4.06
N ASN A 200 -9.80 8.95 3.70
CA ASN A 200 -10.15 10.03 4.61
C ASN A 200 -11.22 9.57 5.60
N GLN A 201 -10.85 9.51 6.88
CA GLN A 201 -11.71 9.02 7.97
C GLN A 201 -12.97 9.86 8.22
N ASN A 202 -13.05 11.08 7.68
CA ASN A 202 -14.25 11.90 7.76
C ASN A 202 -15.40 11.35 6.89
N HIS A 203 -15.09 10.44 5.96
CA HIS A 203 -16.06 9.78 5.10
C HIS A 203 -16.31 8.36 5.58
N GLN A 204 -17.53 8.08 6.00
CA GLN A 204 -17.93 6.76 6.49
C GLN A 204 -17.97 5.72 5.36
N PRO A 205 -17.57 4.47 5.61
CA PRO A 205 -17.77 3.38 4.66
C PRO A 205 -19.26 3.17 4.34
N LYS A 206 -19.54 2.78 3.09
CA LYS A 206 -20.91 2.49 2.66
C LYS A 206 -20.94 1.24 1.79
N ASP A 207 -21.96 0.41 2.03
CA ASP A 207 -22.18 -0.82 1.28
C ASP A 207 -23.18 -0.58 0.14
N PHE A 208 -22.87 -1.19 -1.01
CA PHE A 208 -23.69 -1.14 -2.21
C PHE A 208 -23.85 -2.54 -2.81
N PRO A 209 -25.04 -2.89 -3.32
CA PRO A 209 -25.17 -4.08 -4.14
C PRO A 209 -24.42 -3.88 -5.45
N LEU A 210 -23.77 -4.91 -5.98
CA LEU A 210 -23.03 -4.82 -7.23
C LEU A 210 -23.94 -4.39 -8.40
N SER A 211 -25.23 -4.70 -8.31
CA SER A 211 -26.25 -4.29 -9.30
C SER A 211 -26.44 -2.77 -9.43
N SER A 212 -26.07 -1.99 -8.41
CA SER A 212 -26.10 -0.52 -8.47
C SER A 212 -24.83 0.07 -9.07
N VAL A 213 -23.79 -0.74 -9.28
CA VAL A 213 -22.56 -0.30 -9.93
C VAL A 213 -22.74 -0.33 -11.44
N ARG A 214 -22.47 0.77 -12.11
CA ARG A 214 -22.60 0.90 -13.57
C ARG A 214 -21.31 0.61 -14.30
N ALA A 215 -20.19 1.00 -13.71
CA ALA A 215 -18.85 0.78 -14.25
C ALA A 215 -17.82 0.75 -13.11
N MET A 216 -16.79 -0.04 -13.28
CA MET A 216 -15.69 -0.16 -12.33
C MET A 216 -14.35 -0.28 -13.06
N ALA A 217 -13.32 0.37 -12.53
CA ALA A 217 -11.97 0.23 -13.05
C ALA A 217 -10.95 0.22 -11.92
N LEU A 218 -10.00 -0.72 -11.99
CA LEU A 218 -8.90 -0.84 -11.04
C LEU A 218 -7.91 0.30 -11.25
N VAL A 219 -7.60 1.05 -10.21
CA VAL A 219 -6.56 2.10 -10.26
C VAL A 219 -5.19 1.43 -10.28
N LYS A 220 -4.43 1.70 -11.34
CA LYS A 220 -3.10 1.14 -11.57
C LYS A 220 -1.97 2.11 -11.26
N LEU A 221 -2.24 3.41 -11.35
CA LEU A 221 -1.25 4.46 -11.20
C LEU A 221 -1.92 5.72 -10.68
N SER A 222 -1.22 6.48 -9.86
CA SER A 222 -1.60 7.83 -9.49
C SER A 222 -0.48 8.81 -9.78
N ILE A 223 -0.83 9.99 -10.30
CA ILE A 223 0.12 11.04 -10.66
C ILE A 223 -0.28 12.31 -9.93
N ARG A 224 0.67 12.89 -9.23
CA ARG A 224 0.50 14.17 -8.53
C ARG A 224 1.39 15.25 -9.14
N MET A 225 0.79 16.35 -9.52
CA MET A 225 1.52 17.55 -9.90
C MET A 225 1.66 18.47 -8.69
N ASN A 226 2.89 18.66 -8.22
CA ASN A 226 3.18 19.60 -7.13
C ASN A 226 3.63 20.93 -7.75
N THR A 227 2.72 21.90 -7.78
CA THR A 227 3.06 23.27 -8.18
C THR A 227 3.39 24.07 -6.93
N MET A 228 4.63 24.55 -6.82
CA MET A 228 4.95 25.61 -5.85
C MET A 228 4.36 26.91 -6.37
N LYS A 229 3.53 27.54 -5.56
CA LYS A 229 3.07 28.92 -5.75
C LYS A 229 3.89 29.84 -4.91
#